data_a4426334d23d426903a66f07fc33d950
#
_entry.id   a4426334d23d426903a66f07fc33d950
#
_cell.length_a   1.000
_cell.length_b   1.000
_cell.length_c   1.000
_cell.angle_alpha   90.00
_cell.angle_beta   90.00
_cell.angle_gamma   90.00
#
_symmetry.space_group_name_H-M   'P 1'
#
loop_
_entity.id
_entity.type
_entity.pdbx_description
1 polymer ?
#
loop_
_entity_poly.entity_id
_entity_poly.type
_entity_poly.pdbx_seq_one_letter_code
_entity_poly.pdbx_strand_id
1 'polypeptide(L)'
;MQLRISGIIFINLFAINLFASEINCSEGFSFGADKKSCIKFLTTDEERKKGLMFQEKLAPGHELHFLWSDSKFRCMWMKNTSIEIDILFIDDDKNLILEKGQPYSKKKICHTAKVVIEANKGELSRKYNLTYE
;
A
#
# COMPACT_ATOMS: atom_id res chain seq x y z
N MET A 1 -7.60 37.72 61.51
CA MET A 1 -6.48 37.63 60.56
C MET A 1 -6.56 36.27 59.85
N GLN A 2 -7.16 36.22 58.68
CA GLN A 2 -7.33 34.93 57.94
C GLN A 2 -6.29 34.90 56.80
N LEU A 3 -5.38 33.93 56.87
CA LEU A 3 -4.49 33.60 55.77
C LEU A 3 -5.28 32.83 54.71
N ARG A 4 -5.41 33.42 53.54
CA ARG A 4 -5.88 32.69 52.33
C ARG A 4 -4.65 32.06 51.68
N ILE A 5 -4.60 30.73 51.70
CA ILE A 5 -3.62 29.96 50.92
C ILE A 5 -4.24 29.73 49.56
N SER A 6 -3.74 30.48 48.55
CA SER A 6 -4.05 30.21 47.14
C SER A 6 -3.29 28.97 46.67
N GLY A 7 -4.01 27.86 46.53
CA GLY A 7 -3.46 26.69 45.90
C GLY A 7 -3.27 26.90 44.41
N ILE A 8 -2.03 26.94 43.94
CA ILE A 8 -1.70 26.94 42.54
C ILE A 8 -1.80 25.50 42.07
N ILE A 9 -2.83 25.21 41.26
CA ILE A 9 -3.00 23.93 40.61
C ILE A 9 -2.04 23.93 39.41
N PHE A 10 -0.91 23.21 39.51
CA PHE A 10 -0.07 22.89 38.35
C PHE A 10 -0.77 21.83 37.51
N ILE A 11 -1.40 22.25 36.43
CA ILE A 11 -1.87 21.34 35.39
C ILE A 11 -0.64 20.94 34.59
N ASN A 12 -0.12 19.74 34.86
CA ASN A 12 0.88 19.12 34.00
C ASN A 12 0.19 18.74 32.68
N LEU A 13 0.31 19.60 31.65
CA LEU A 13 0.03 19.23 30.29
C LEU A 13 1.11 18.22 29.86
N PHE A 14 0.79 16.95 30.01
CA PHE A 14 1.51 15.91 29.26
C PHE A 14 1.18 16.14 27.78
N ALA A 15 2.08 16.81 27.08
CA ALA A 15 2.06 16.85 25.62
C ALA A 15 2.32 15.40 25.14
N ILE A 16 1.23 14.71 24.79
CA ILE A 16 1.33 13.46 24.05
C ILE A 16 1.85 13.85 22.68
N ASN A 17 3.17 13.77 22.51
CA ASN A 17 3.76 13.80 21.17
C ASN A 17 3.31 12.52 20.46
N LEU A 18 2.20 12.63 19.72
CA LEU A 18 1.89 11.65 18.67
C LEU A 18 2.97 11.86 17.60
N PHE A 19 4.05 11.09 17.71
CA PHE A 19 4.94 10.89 16.58
C PHE A 19 4.13 10.14 15.52
N ALA A 20 3.49 10.88 14.61
CA ALA A 20 3.12 10.32 13.34
C ALA A 20 4.43 9.81 12.73
N SER A 21 4.60 8.49 12.61
CA SER A 21 5.75 7.93 11.93
C SER A 21 5.71 8.43 10.49
N GLU A 22 6.60 9.36 10.17
CA GLU A 22 6.74 9.82 8.79
C GLU A 22 7.10 8.61 7.93
N ILE A 23 6.27 8.35 6.92
CA ILE A 23 6.60 7.33 5.93
C ILE A 23 7.85 7.80 5.20
N ASN A 24 8.87 6.94 5.18
CA ASN A 24 10.09 7.18 4.43
C ASN A 24 10.13 6.22 3.24
N CYS A 25 10.21 6.77 2.02
CA CYS A 25 10.22 5.96 0.82
C CYS A 25 11.57 5.28 0.62
N SER A 26 11.55 3.97 0.39
CA SER A 26 12.72 3.19 0.02
C SER A 26 13.26 3.61 -1.35
N GLU A 27 14.50 3.25 -1.64
CA GLU A 27 15.12 3.52 -2.94
C GLU A 27 14.25 3.00 -4.10
N GLY A 28 14.09 3.82 -5.13
CA GLY A 28 13.26 3.53 -6.30
C GLY A 28 11.75 3.78 -6.11
N PHE A 29 11.33 4.27 -4.93
CA PHE A 29 9.96 4.69 -4.69
C PHE A 29 9.89 6.21 -4.52
N SER A 30 8.74 6.78 -4.90
CA SER A 30 8.45 8.20 -4.75
C SER A 30 7.16 8.39 -3.95
N PHE A 31 7.03 9.52 -3.25
CA PHE A 31 5.78 9.82 -2.53
C PHE A 31 4.59 9.87 -3.48
N GLY A 32 3.52 9.18 -3.13
CA GLY A 32 2.23 9.32 -3.78
C GLY A 32 1.63 10.72 -3.59
N ALA A 33 0.62 11.04 -4.40
CA ALA A 33 -0.07 12.34 -4.30
C ALA A 33 -0.71 12.57 -2.93
N ASP A 34 -1.10 11.50 -2.24
CA ASP A 34 -1.64 11.51 -0.88
C ASP A 34 -0.59 11.77 0.20
N LYS A 35 0.70 11.75 -0.13
CA LYS A 35 1.86 11.83 0.77
C LYS A 35 1.84 10.79 1.91
N LYS A 36 1.02 9.74 1.77
CA LYS A 36 0.84 8.66 2.74
C LYS A 36 1.29 7.30 2.21
N SER A 37 1.63 7.23 0.93
CA SER A 37 2.15 6.03 0.28
C SER A 37 3.42 6.33 -0.49
N CYS A 38 4.25 5.30 -0.64
CA CYS A 38 5.44 5.31 -1.48
C CYS A 38 5.16 4.45 -2.70
N ILE A 39 5.24 5.02 -3.90
CA ILE A 39 4.81 4.38 -5.14
C ILE A 39 6.01 4.16 -6.06
N LYS A 40 6.09 2.96 -6.60
CA LYS A 40 6.98 2.62 -7.73
C LYS A 40 6.12 2.28 -8.94
N PHE A 41 6.31 3.04 -10.02
CA PHE A 41 5.63 2.79 -11.28
C PHE A 41 6.40 1.79 -12.13
N LEU A 42 5.71 0.77 -12.63
CA LEU A 42 6.24 -0.26 -13.53
C LEU A 42 5.58 -0.07 -14.90
N THR A 43 6.35 0.44 -15.85
CA THR A 43 5.83 0.87 -17.17
C THR A 43 6.34 0.03 -18.33
N THR A 44 7.42 -0.72 -18.15
CA THR A 44 7.95 -1.63 -19.16
C THR A 44 7.49 -3.08 -18.91
N ASP A 45 7.50 -3.89 -19.95
CA ASP A 45 7.15 -5.32 -19.84
C ASP A 45 8.10 -6.07 -18.90
N GLU A 46 9.39 -5.70 -18.91
CA GLU A 46 10.38 -6.31 -18.03
C GLU A 46 10.13 -5.98 -16.57
N GLU A 47 9.88 -4.72 -16.24
CA GLU A 47 9.53 -4.29 -14.88
C GLU A 47 8.27 -4.97 -14.38
N ARG A 48 7.21 -5.00 -15.20
CA ARG A 48 5.94 -5.65 -14.85
C ARG A 48 6.11 -7.16 -14.66
N LYS A 49 6.93 -7.82 -15.49
CA LYS A 49 7.21 -9.25 -15.37
C LYS A 49 7.93 -9.58 -14.07
N LYS A 50 8.86 -8.72 -13.63
CA LYS A 50 9.60 -8.90 -12.39
C LYS A 50 8.74 -8.61 -11.16
N GLY A 51 8.02 -7.48 -11.14
CA GLY A 51 7.21 -7.07 -10.00
C GLY A 51 7.94 -7.23 -8.67
N LEU A 52 7.34 -7.96 -7.73
CA LEU A 52 7.90 -8.28 -6.40
C LEU A 52 8.70 -9.59 -6.36
N MET A 53 9.00 -10.21 -7.50
CA MET A 53 9.80 -11.44 -7.52
C MET A 53 11.15 -11.23 -6.84
N PHE A 54 11.55 -12.21 -6.02
CA PHE A 54 12.83 -12.25 -5.30
C PHE A 54 13.02 -11.15 -4.25
N GLN A 55 11.96 -10.41 -3.90
CA GLN A 55 11.98 -9.48 -2.77
C GLN A 55 11.62 -10.22 -1.48
N GLU A 56 12.39 -10.03 -0.42
CA GLU A 56 12.12 -10.66 0.89
C GLU A 56 11.00 -9.94 1.65
N LYS A 57 10.87 -8.63 1.44
CA LYS A 57 9.89 -7.77 2.10
C LYS A 57 9.55 -6.56 1.25
N LEU A 58 8.37 -6.02 1.48
CA LEU A 58 7.93 -4.71 1.02
C LEU A 58 7.71 -3.85 2.27
N ALA A 59 8.28 -2.65 2.32
CA ALA A 59 8.11 -1.77 3.48
C ALA A 59 6.63 -1.34 3.59
N PRO A 60 6.11 -1.11 4.81
CA PRO A 60 4.74 -0.65 5.00
C PRO A 60 4.46 0.64 4.21
N GLY A 61 3.27 0.75 3.64
CA GLY A 61 2.86 1.89 2.83
C GLY A 61 3.53 1.99 1.45
N HIS A 62 4.25 0.95 1.02
CA HIS A 62 4.85 0.89 -0.32
C HIS A 62 3.95 0.14 -1.27
N GLU A 63 3.78 0.68 -2.47
CA GLU A 63 2.91 0.16 -3.52
C GLU A 63 3.67 0.06 -4.85
N LEU A 64 3.50 -1.06 -5.57
CA LEU A 64 3.92 -1.19 -6.97
C LEU A 64 2.71 -0.96 -7.86
N HIS A 65 2.79 0.02 -8.75
CA HIS A 65 1.75 0.34 -9.72
C HIS A 65 2.17 -0.12 -11.11
N PHE A 66 1.57 -1.19 -11.58
CA PHE A 66 1.72 -1.72 -12.94
C PHE A 66 0.82 -0.92 -13.86
N LEU A 67 1.39 -0.20 -14.81
CA LEU A 67 0.67 0.68 -15.71
C LEU A 67 0.71 0.16 -17.15
N TRP A 68 -0.43 0.22 -17.82
CA TRP A 68 -0.57 -0.04 -19.25
C TRP A 68 -1.28 1.12 -19.94
N SER A 69 -1.12 1.23 -21.27
CA SER A 69 -1.78 2.26 -22.08
C SER A 69 -3.27 2.02 -22.27
N ASP A 70 -3.73 0.77 -22.13
CA ASP A 70 -5.09 0.34 -22.36
C ASP A 70 -5.60 -0.63 -21.31
N SER A 71 -6.91 -0.75 -21.21
CA SER A 71 -7.59 -1.73 -20.37
C SER A 71 -7.76 -3.03 -21.13
N LYS A 72 -7.21 -4.12 -20.61
CA LYS A 72 -7.32 -5.47 -21.16
C LYS A 72 -7.42 -6.50 -20.05
N PHE A 73 -7.83 -7.71 -20.40
CA PHE A 73 -7.76 -8.87 -19.52
C PHE A 73 -6.30 -9.19 -19.21
N ARG A 74 -5.92 -9.05 -17.94
CA ARG A 74 -4.54 -9.18 -17.45
C ARG A 74 -4.47 -10.18 -16.32
N CYS A 75 -3.41 -10.97 -16.34
CA CYS A 75 -3.18 -12.00 -15.33
C CYS A 75 -1.93 -11.68 -14.51
N MET A 76 -2.10 -11.70 -13.21
CA MET A 76 -1.03 -11.65 -12.22
C MET A 76 -0.78 -13.04 -11.64
N TRP A 77 0.36 -13.26 -11.07
CA TRP A 77 0.72 -14.49 -10.35
C TRP A 77 1.76 -14.22 -9.27
N MET A 78 1.91 -15.17 -8.37
CA MET A 78 2.81 -15.07 -7.24
C MET A 78 4.09 -15.90 -7.40
N LYS A 79 4.44 -16.27 -8.66
CA LYS A 79 5.68 -17.00 -8.93
C LYS A 79 6.88 -16.24 -8.41
N ASN A 80 7.78 -16.92 -7.68
CA ASN A 80 8.98 -16.33 -7.08
C ASN A 80 8.71 -15.14 -6.13
N THR A 81 7.51 -15.01 -5.60
CA THR A 81 7.11 -13.94 -4.68
C THR A 81 6.78 -14.53 -3.32
N SER A 82 7.59 -14.19 -2.31
CA SER A 82 7.49 -14.74 -0.95
C SER A 82 6.58 -13.92 -0.02
N ILE A 83 6.16 -12.74 -0.45
CA ILE A 83 5.38 -11.80 0.34
C ILE A 83 3.89 -12.05 0.12
N GLU A 84 3.08 -12.13 1.22
CA GLU A 84 1.62 -12.05 1.10
C GLU A 84 1.22 -10.63 0.71
N ILE A 85 0.44 -10.48 -0.35
CA ILE A 85 0.08 -9.17 -0.89
C ILE A 85 -1.40 -9.05 -1.20
N ASP A 86 -1.86 -7.81 -1.23
CA ASP A 86 -3.07 -7.39 -1.91
C ASP A 86 -2.75 -7.10 -3.37
N ILE A 87 -3.63 -7.51 -4.28
CA ILE A 87 -3.54 -7.24 -5.72
C ILE A 87 -4.84 -6.54 -6.12
N LEU A 88 -4.78 -5.27 -6.46
CA LEU A 88 -5.93 -4.46 -6.85
C LEU A 88 -5.91 -4.19 -8.35
N PHE A 89 -6.95 -4.65 -9.03
CA PHE A 89 -7.18 -4.41 -10.46
C PHE A 89 -8.09 -3.21 -10.64
N ILE A 90 -7.72 -2.30 -11.55
CA ILE A 90 -8.47 -1.08 -11.87
C ILE A 90 -8.61 -0.97 -13.38
N ASP A 91 -9.84 -0.96 -13.89
CA ASP A 91 -10.15 -0.78 -15.31
C ASP A 91 -10.32 0.69 -15.73
N ASP A 92 -10.65 0.95 -16.99
CA ASP A 92 -10.88 2.30 -17.51
C ASP A 92 -12.10 2.99 -16.88
N ASP A 93 -13.11 2.21 -16.47
CA ASP A 93 -14.32 2.69 -15.82
C ASP A 93 -14.13 2.88 -14.30
N LYS A 94 -12.90 2.67 -13.81
CA LYS A 94 -12.51 2.73 -12.40
C LYS A 94 -13.21 1.72 -11.49
N ASN A 95 -13.64 0.59 -12.05
CA ASN A 95 -14.05 -0.56 -11.25
C ASN A 95 -12.83 -1.13 -10.53
N LEU A 96 -13.01 -1.49 -9.27
CA LEU A 96 -11.98 -2.00 -8.38
C LEU A 96 -12.27 -3.45 -8.03
N ILE A 97 -11.31 -4.33 -8.29
CA ILE A 97 -11.37 -5.74 -7.89
C ILE A 97 -10.13 -6.05 -7.07
N LEU A 98 -10.32 -6.49 -5.82
CA LEU A 98 -9.25 -6.81 -4.89
C LEU A 98 -9.10 -8.31 -4.73
N GLU A 99 -7.89 -8.80 -4.94
CA GLU A 99 -7.53 -10.22 -4.81
C GLU A 99 -6.39 -10.41 -3.79
N LYS A 100 -6.27 -11.64 -3.29
CA LYS A 100 -5.16 -12.05 -2.42
C LYS A 100 -4.04 -12.69 -3.22
N GLY A 101 -2.83 -12.21 -3.06
CA GLY A 101 -1.63 -12.85 -3.54
C GLY A 101 -1.05 -13.80 -2.50
N GLN A 102 -1.19 -15.11 -2.72
CA GLN A 102 -0.60 -16.13 -1.85
C GLN A 102 0.85 -16.40 -2.25
N PRO A 103 1.82 -16.42 -1.30
CA PRO A 103 3.22 -16.65 -1.60
C PRO A 103 3.44 -17.90 -2.46
N TYR A 104 4.27 -17.74 -3.49
CA TYR A 104 4.70 -18.79 -4.42
C TYR A 104 3.58 -19.46 -5.22
N SER A 105 2.34 -18.99 -5.17
CA SER A 105 1.26 -19.53 -5.96
C SER A 105 1.52 -19.32 -7.45
N LYS A 106 1.34 -20.39 -8.25
CA LYS A 106 1.42 -20.33 -9.71
C LYS A 106 0.04 -20.15 -10.36
N LYS A 107 -1.03 -20.06 -9.54
CA LYS A 107 -2.37 -19.75 -10.03
C LYS A 107 -2.38 -18.35 -10.64
N LYS A 108 -2.93 -18.24 -11.84
CA LYS A 108 -3.16 -16.96 -12.47
C LYS A 108 -4.41 -16.29 -11.89
N ILE A 109 -4.30 -15.02 -11.55
CA ILE A 109 -5.38 -14.18 -11.05
C ILE A 109 -5.61 -13.13 -12.13
N CYS A 110 -6.77 -13.17 -12.79
CA CYS A 110 -6.99 -12.45 -14.04
C CYS A 110 -8.26 -11.61 -13.99
N HIS A 111 -8.13 -10.32 -14.29
CA HIS A 111 -9.25 -9.38 -14.44
C HIS A 111 -8.91 -8.34 -15.50
N THR A 112 -9.93 -7.65 -16.02
CA THR A 112 -9.73 -6.49 -16.88
C THR A 112 -9.12 -5.35 -16.08
N ALA A 113 -8.01 -4.82 -16.55
CA ALA A 113 -7.32 -3.72 -15.88
C ALA A 113 -6.45 -2.90 -16.83
N LYS A 114 -6.34 -1.62 -16.52
CA LYS A 114 -5.36 -0.67 -17.03
C LYS A 114 -4.26 -0.42 -16.00
N VAL A 115 -4.60 -0.52 -14.73
CA VAL A 115 -3.68 -0.41 -13.60
C VAL A 115 -3.87 -1.61 -12.69
N VAL A 116 -2.76 -2.20 -12.23
CA VAL A 116 -2.76 -3.15 -11.12
C VAL A 116 -1.87 -2.61 -10.02
N ILE A 117 -2.33 -2.64 -8.78
CA ILE A 117 -1.55 -2.20 -7.62
C ILE A 117 -1.27 -3.40 -6.73
N GLU A 118 0.00 -3.58 -6.37
CA GLU A 118 0.43 -4.55 -5.36
C GLU A 118 0.93 -3.82 -4.12
N ALA A 119 0.51 -4.29 -2.94
CA ALA A 119 0.97 -3.80 -1.63
C ALA A 119 0.93 -4.95 -0.62
N ASN A 120 1.45 -4.73 0.59
CA ASN A 120 1.35 -5.73 1.64
C ASN A 120 -0.10 -6.10 1.94
N LYS A 121 -0.33 -7.35 2.32
CA LYS A 121 -1.65 -7.86 2.70
C LYS A 121 -2.41 -6.92 3.63
N GLY A 122 -3.64 -6.61 3.26
CA GLY A 122 -4.56 -5.78 4.02
C GLY A 122 -4.34 -4.27 3.86
N GLU A 123 -3.28 -3.81 3.21
CA GLU A 123 -3.04 -2.37 3.03
C GLU A 123 -4.01 -1.75 2.02
N LEU A 124 -4.21 -2.39 0.86
CA LEU A 124 -5.16 -1.89 -0.14
C LEU A 124 -6.61 -2.14 0.29
N SER A 125 -6.90 -3.27 0.95
CA SER A 125 -8.21 -3.54 1.54
C SER A 125 -8.65 -2.40 2.47
N ARG A 126 -7.78 -1.96 3.37
CA ARG A 126 -8.07 -0.83 4.27
C ARG A 126 -8.12 0.52 3.54
N LYS A 127 -7.17 0.78 2.65
CA LYS A 127 -7.06 2.05 1.92
C LYS A 127 -8.30 2.34 1.07
N TYR A 128 -8.83 1.33 0.40
CA TYR A 128 -9.97 1.45 -0.51
C TYR A 128 -11.30 0.95 0.07
N ASN A 129 -11.30 0.47 1.31
CA ASN A 129 -12.46 -0.13 1.98
C ASN A 129 -13.10 -1.26 1.14
N LEU A 130 -12.26 -2.19 0.68
CA LEU A 130 -12.65 -3.31 -0.18
C LEU A 130 -12.53 -4.63 0.54
N THR A 131 -13.37 -5.58 0.12
CA THR A 131 -13.26 -7.01 0.45
C THR A 131 -12.63 -7.76 -0.72
N TYR A 132 -12.03 -8.90 -0.43
CA TYR A 132 -11.46 -9.76 -1.48
C TYR A 132 -12.57 -10.52 -2.22
N GLU A 133 -12.35 -10.73 -3.51
CA GLU A 133 -13.14 -11.60 -4.37
C GLU A 133 -12.90 -13.09 -4.07
#